data_a457147bdea8b0697cfb93ff79f0a142
#
_entry.id   a457147bdea8b0697cfb93ff79f0a142
#
_cell.length_a   1.000
_cell.length_b   1.000
_cell.length_c   1.000
_cell.angle_alpha   90.00
_cell.angle_beta   90.00
_cell.angle_gamma   90.00
#
_symmetry.space_group_name_H-M   'P 1'
#
loop_
_entity.id
_entity.type
_entity.pdbx_description
1 polymer ?
#
loop_
_entity_poly.entity_id
_entity_poly.type
_entity_poly.pdbx_seq_one_letter_code
_entity_poly.pdbx_strand_id
1 'polypeptide(L)'
;MKNQILPLLLVAASITANAQQKKDSLYTRTIEDVKLHKTGNPNNARVSTIKSQLDVMETPQAIAIVTHEVIEQQQAQQLSDVVKNVNGVYITSARGASQDSFGARGYTFGNENIYKNGSRVNSGIFPEVSGLERVEVLKGSAAILYGNVAPGGIVNMVTKKPLFNFGGNIALNYGSWNNIKPTIDIYGGLTKNSAFRVNGSYENKESFRDIVQSEKHYFNPSFLYNISDKTQIIIEADYLKHHFTPDFGLGGLVLNTTTSESKLNTLLGINKFLGATWQYQTNEMLTSTITLNHEINSNWNFNTVAFFQDYTRDFYGTERIQWNLQTNGDYVWKRTLNKQLQEQKYGSLQFNLNGQFKTGKLNHKLLVGADADYLQADTYAYQLQKQDGTFADAGNNFVYGTNGNTSNGNILLSDENTWKSGEMLNSRQKDLNRIPTRRVGIYAQDLIAITDKFKVLAGLRWSYLENKNTIVENY
;
A
#
# COMPACT_ATOMS: atom_id res chain seq x y z
N MET A 1 18.57 -30.42 -12.35
CA MET A 1 18.80 -28.99 -12.40
C MET A 1 19.64 -28.53 -11.18
N LYS A 2 20.92 -28.93 -11.09
CA LYS A 2 21.76 -28.71 -9.89
C LYS A 2 23.09 -27.99 -10.12
N ASN A 3 23.35 -27.36 -11.28
CA ASN A 3 24.69 -26.84 -11.58
C ASN A 3 24.77 -25.42 -12.18
N GLN A 4 23.79 -24.52 -11.94
CA GLN A 4 23.85 -23.16 -12.49
C GLN A 4 23.90 -22.02 -11.47
N ILE A 5 23.97 -22.32 -10.16
CA ILE A 5 24.00 -21.28 -9.12
C ILE A 5 25.42 -20.83 -8.74
N LEU A 6 26.43 -21.66 -9.03
CA LEU A 6 27.81 -21.40 -8.63
C LEU A 6 28.52 -20.23 -9.39
N PRO A 7 28.23 -19.92 -10.68
CA PRO A 7 28.89 -18.80 -11.34
C PRO A 7 28.38 -17.41 -10.93
N LEU A 8 27.16 -17.30 -10.39
CA LEU A 8 26.61 -16.00 -9.98
C LEU A 8 27.25 -15.47 -8.67
N LEU A 9 27.65 -16.37 -7.78
CA LEU A 9 28.33 -16.01 -6.52
C LEU A 9 29.79 -15.55 -6.74
N LEU A 10 30.46 -16.01 -7.78
CA LEU A 10 31.83 -15.62 -8.11
C LEU A 10 31.94 -14.23 -8.77
N VAL A 11 30.89 -13.77 -9.45
CA VAL A 11 30.83 -12.41 -10.01
C VAL A 11 30.58 -11.36 -8.93
N ALA A 12 29.85 -11.69 -7.88
CA ALA A 12 29.63 -10.79 -6.74
C ALA A 12 30.89 -10.57 -5.89
N ALA A 13 31.80 -11.55 -5.82
CA ALA A 13 33.04 -11.47 -5.04
C ALA A 13 34.13 -10.62 -5.73
N SER A 14 34.09 -10.40 -7.05
CA SER A 14 35.09 -9.65 -7.79
C SER A 14 34.87 -8.12 -7.80
N ILE A 15 33.71 -7.63 -7.33
CA ILE A 15 33.37 -6.19 -7.30
C ILE A 15 33.90 -5.50 -6.03
N THR A 16 34.29 -6.23 -4.99
CA THR A 16 34.68 -5.65 -3.70
C THR A 16 36.16 -5.19 -3.60
N ALA A 17 36.98 -5.36 -4.64
CA ALA A 17 38.44 -5.18 -4.55
C ALA A 17 38.99 -3.79 -4.89
N ASN A 18 38.18 -2.80 -5.31
CA ASN A 18 38.67 -1.49 -5.76
C ASN A 18 38.02 -0.25 -5.12
N ALA A 19 37.45 -0.35 -3.93
CA ALA A 19 36.99 0.81 -3.19
C ALA A 19 38.09 1.39 -2.29
N GLN A 20 39.15 1.90 -2.87
CA GLN A 20 40.14 2.69 -2.16
C GLN A 20 39.68 4.15 -2.09
N GLN A 21 39.37 4.62 -0.89
CA GLN A 21 38.89 5.96 -0.57
C GLN A 21 39.77 7.07 -1.12
N LYS A 22 39.25 7.88 -2.02
CA LYS A 22 39.70 9.26 -2.19
C LYS A 22 38.77 10.14 -1.39
N LYS A 23 39.29 10.67 -0.27
CA LYS A 23 38.60 11.70 0.53
C LYS A 23 38.62 13.01 -0.25
N ASP A 24 37.66 13.21 -1.13
CA ASP A 24 37.30 14.53 -1.61
C ASP A 24 35.95 14.90 -1.01
N SER A 25 35.95 15.97 -0.19
CA SER A 25 34.77 16.57 0.37
C SER A 25 33.89 17.15 -0.74
N LEU A 26 33.03 16.32 -1.31
CA LEU A 26 31.94 16.81 -2.16
C LEU A 26 30.96 17.57 -1.25
N TYR A 27 30.91 18.87 -1.42
CA TYR A 27 29.90 19.71 -0.81
C TYR A 27 28.52 19.26 -1.29
N THR A 28 27.84 18.49 -0.46
CA THR A 28 26.44 18.09 -0.68
C THR A 28 25.57 19.27 -0.29
N ARG A 29 25.24 20.15 -1.23
CA ARG A 29 24.13 21.08 -1.09
C ARG A 29 22.85 20.30 -1.40
N THR A 30 22.17 19.88 -0.37
CA THR A 30 20.85 19.26 -0.47
C THR A 30 19.80 20.34 -0.22
N ILE A 31 18.85 20.47 -1.14
CA ILE A 31 17.60 21.19 -0.87
C ILE A 31 16.93 20.48 0.31
N GLU A 32 16.37 21.23 1.24
CA GLU A 32 16.03 20.77 2.60
C GLU A 32 15.13 19.52 2.70
N ASP A 33 14.35 19.19 1.66
CA ASP A 33 13.51 17.99 1.61
C ASP A 33 14.28 16.66 1.43
N VAL A 34 15.57 16.71 1.12
CA VAL A 34 16.44 15.53 0.95
C VAL A 34 17.58 15.52 2.00
N LYS A 35 17.50 16.33 3.04
CA LYS A 35 18.38 16.17 4.21
C LYS A 35 18.01 14.88 4.93
N LEU A 36 18.73 13.83 4.61
CA LEU A 36 18.72 12.63 5.43
C LEU A 36 19.22 13.00 6.82
N HIS A 37 18.33 12.97 7.77
CA HIS A 37 18.68 13.17 9.17
C HIS A 37 19.51 11.97 9.62
N LYS A 38 20.83 12.17 9.67
CA LYS A 38 21.73 11.28 10.40
C LYS A 38 21.19 11.16 11.82
N THR A 39 20.61 10.00 12.20
CA THR A 39 20.20 9.63 13.57
C THR A 39 19.78 10.80 14.46
N GLY A 40 18.89 11.66 13.97
CA GLY A 40 18.32 12.77 14.71
C GLY A 40 17.12 12.30 15.54
N ASN A 41 16.83 13.01 16.62
CA ASN A 41 15.59 12.82 17.36
C ASN A 41 14.38 12.85 16.38
N PRO A 42 13.56 11.77 16.25
CA PRO A 42 12.43 11.73 15.33
C PRO A 42 11.42 12.86 15.56
N ASN A 43 11.43 13.50 16.73
CA ASN A 43 10.59 14.66 17.04
C ASN A 43 11.00 15.93 16.29
N ASN A 44 12.23 16.00 15.77
CA ASN A 44 12.72 17.11 14.96
C ASN A 44 12.72 16.77 13.46
N ALA A 45 12.17 15.64 13.06
CA ALA A 45 12.05 15.27 11.66
C ALA A 45 10.97 16.11 10.98
N ARG A 46 11.27 16.60 9.77
CA ARG A 46 10.26 17.20 8.91
C ARG A 46 9.35 16.11 8.35
N VAL A 47 8.06 16.37 8.39
CA VAL A 47 7.02 15.40 8.04
C VAL A 47 6.43 15.77 6.70
N SER A 48 6.55 14.89 5.72
CA SER A 48 5.96 15.12 4.39
C SER A 48 4.42 15.10 4.40
N THR A 49 3.85 14.39 5.36
CA THR A 49 2.39 14.29 5.53
C THR A 49 1.70 15.62 5.80
N ILE A 50 2.37 16.58 6.41
CA ILE A 50 1.77 17.90 6.68
C ILE A 50 1.96 18.89 5.52
N LYS A 51 2.66 18.50 4.44
CA LYS A 51 2.93 19.31 3.23
C LYS A 51 3.60 20.68 3.50
N SER A 52 3.84 21.00 4.77
CA SER A 52 4.47 22.23 5.23
C SER A 52 5.86 21.93 5.83
N GLN A 53 6.67 22.97 5.99
CA GLN A 53 8.02 22.85 6.58
C GLN A 53 8.00 22.90 8.12
N LEU A 54 6.99 22.33 8.74
CA LEU A 54 6.90 22.25 10.19
C LEU A 54 7.60 20.99 10.70
N ASP A 55 8.25 21.12 11.85
CA ASP A 55 8.73 19.97 12.61
C ASP A 55 7.56 19.29 13.35
N VAL A 56 7.72 18.02 13.70
CA VAL A 56 6.70 17.26 14.46
C VAL A 56 6.29 18.01 15.72
N MET A 57 7.25 18.58 16.47
CA MET A 57 6.99 19.29 17.73
C MET A 57 6.31 20.65 17.54
N GLU A 58 6.36 21.22 16.35
CA GLU A 58 5.65 22.47 16.04
C GLU A 58 4.22 22.23 15.53
N THR A 59 3.91 20.99 15.15
CA THR A 59 2.63 20.65 14.55
C THR A 59 1.63 20.26 15.63
N PRO A 60 0.50 21.00 15.78
CA PRO A 60 -0.54 20.69 16.78
C PRO A 60 -1.44 19.54 16.32
N GLN A 61 -0.85 18.47 15.80
CA GLN A 61 -1.50 17.24 15.32
C GLN A 61 -0.74 16.02 15.82
N ALA A 62 -1.45 14.93 16.03
CA ALA A 62 -0.82 13.69 16.50
C ALA A 62 -0.17 12.96 15.32
N ILE A 63 1.14 13.07 15.18
CA ILE A 63 1.93 12.43 14.14
C ILE A 63 2.82 11.35 14.78
N ALA A 64 2.93 10.21 14.11
CA ALA A 64 3.90 9.18 14.43
C ALA A 64 4.76 8.88 13.21
N ILE A 65 6.05 8.65 13.43
CA ILE A 65 7.02 8.31 12.38
C ILE A 65 7.69 7.00 12.78
N VAL A 66 7.65 6.02 11.87
CA VAL A 66 8.42 4.78 11.97
C VAL A 66 9.50 4.82 10.91
N THR A 67 10.76 4.91 11.32
CA THR A 67 11.91 5.08 10.42
C THR A 67 12.37 3.75 9.82
N HIS A 68 13.19 3.79 8.77
CA HIS A 68 13.74 2.59 8.13
C HIS A 68 14.59 1.77 9.09
N GLU A 69 15.30 2.41 10.05
CA GLU A 69 16.07 1.69 11.05
C GLU A 69 15.17 0.79 11.93
N VAL A 70 13.99 1.27 12.29
CA VAL A 70 13.01 0.46 13.04
C VAL A 70 12.48 -0.67 12.16
N ILE A 71 12.17 -0.37 10.89
CA ILE A 71 11.71 -1.36 9.91
C ILE A 71 12.73 -2.48 9.75
N GLU A 72 14.01 -2.14 9.60
CA GLU A 72 15.11 -3.10 9.43
C GLU A 72 15.40 -3.86 10.72
N GLN A 73 15.49 -3.19 11.88
CA GLN A 73 15.78 -3.82 13.18
C GLN A 73 14.69 -4.80 13.61
N GLN A 74 13.44 -4.52 13.28
CA GLN A 74 12.31 -5.42 13.55
C GLN A 74 12.08 -6.44 12.45
N GLN A 75 12.86 -6.39 11.35
CA GLN A 75 12.68 -7.24 10.17
C GLN A 75 11.24 -7.23 9.67
N ALA A 76 10.61 -6.05 9.64
CA ALA A 76 9.23 -5.89 9.21
C ALA A 76 9.07 -6.35 7.74
N GLN A 77 8.11 -7.25 7.48
CA GLN A 77 7.89 -7.84 6.16
C GLN A 77 6.74 -7.16 5.40
N GLN A 78 5.83 -6.54 6.14
CA GLN A 78 4.63 -5.91 5.58
C GLN A 78 4.28 -4.63 6.35
N LEU A 79 3.43 -3.80 5.76
CA LEU A 79 3.07 -2.50 6.35
C LEU A 79 2.40 -2.64 7.72
N SER A 80 1.64 -3.70 7.97
CA SER A 80 1.06 -4.00 9.28
C SER A 80 2.12 -4.20 10.36
N ASP A 81 3.29 -4.76 10.04
CA ASP A 81 4.39 -4.90 11.00
C ASP A 81 4.98 -3.52 11.37
N VAL A 82 5.04 -2.61 10.42
CA VAL A 82 5.50 -1.24 10.64
C VAL A 82 4.51 -0.46 11.50
N VAL A 83 3.23 -0.53 11.16
CA VAL A 83 2.15 0.23 11.81
C VAL A 83 1.89 -0.21 13.25
N LYS A 84 2.26 -1.43 13.66
CA LYS A 84 2.25 -1.88 15.07
C LYS A 84 3.00 -0.95 16.02
N ASN A 85 3.99 -0.22 15.51
CA ASN A 85 4.77 0.76 16.30
C ASN A 85 4.01 2.08 16.53
N VAL A 86 2.82 2.24 15.97
CA VAL A 86 2.05 3.49 16.06
C VAL A 86 0.95 3.37 17.09
N ASN A 87 1.10 4.06 18.20
CA ASN A 87 0.10 4.08 19.27
C ASN A 87 -1.26 4.56 18.78
N GLY A 88 -2.33 3.82 19.12
CA GLY A 88 -3.72 4.15 18.77
C GLY A 88 -4.10 3.86 17.32
N VAL A 89 -3.24 3.15 16.57
CA VAL A 89 -3.57 2.51 15.29
C VAL A 89 -3.63 1.00 15.54
N TYR A 90 -4.62 0.34 14.99
CA TYR A 90 -4.81 -1.09 15.13
C TYR A 90 -5.04 -1.74 13.77
N ILE A 91 -4.66 -3.01 13.69
CA ILE A 91 -4.86 -3.82 12.49
C ILE A 91 -6.30 -4.33 12.51
N THR A 92 -6.99 -4.18 11.39
CA THR A 92 -8.30 -4.75 11.14
C THR A 92 -8.19 -5.93 10.18
N SER A 93 -9.21 -6.77 10.09
CA SER A 93 -9.22 -7.88 9.14
C SER A 93 -9.54 -7.38 7.73
N ALA A 94 -8.76 -7.83 6.74
CA ALA A 94 -9.09 -7.68 5.34
C ALA A 94 -9.73 -8.97 4.80
N ARG A 95 -10.68 -8.82 3.89
CA ARG A 95 -11.36 -9.94 3.24
C ARG A 95 -10.38 -10.73 2.39
N GLY A 96 -10.33 -12.04 2.60
CA GLY A 96 -9.46 -12.95 1.87
C GLY A 96 -7.97 -12.72 2.09
N ALA A 97 -7.58 -12.06 3.18
CA ALA A 97 -6.20 -11.65 3.45
C ALA A 97 -5.53 -10.95 2.24
N SER A 98 -6.30 -10.13 1.51
CA SER A 98 -5.89 -9.57 0.22
C SER A 98 -5.07 -8.29 0.33
N GLN A 99 -5.06 -7.66 1.51
CA GLN A 99 -4.38 -6.38 1.76
C GLN A 99 -4.21 -6.14 3.26
N ASP A 100 -3.32 -5.22 3.62
CA ASP A 100 -3.30 -4.65 4.98
C ASP A 100 -4.53 -3.78 5.21
N SER A 101 -5.12 -3.86 6.39
CA SER A 101 -6.24 -3.01 6.80
C SER A 101 -6.01 -2.46 8.19
N PHE A 102 -6.25 -1.18 8.37
CA PHE A 102 -5.96 -0.45 9.59
C PHE A 102 -7.18 0.33 10.07
N GLY A 103 -7.15 0.71 11.34
CA GLY A 103 -8.09 1.62 11.93
C GLY A 103 -7.46 2.48 13.01
N ALA A 104 -8.03 3.65 13.23
CA ALA A 104 -7.67 4.53 14.32
C ALA A 104 -8.88 5.34 14.77
N ARG A 105 -8.99 5.60 16.08
CA ARG A 105 -10.06 6.42 16.66
C ARG A 105 -11.46 5.93 16.29
N GLY A 106 -11.67 4.60 16.12
CA GLY A 106 -12.94 4.01 15.74
C GLY A 106 -13.26 4.02 14.23
N TYR A 107 -12.39 4.54 13.38
CA TYR A 107 -12.59 4.55 11.94
C TYR A 107 -11.65 3.56 11.25
N THR A 108 -12.17 2.78 10.31
CA THR A 108 -11.36 1.96 9.41
C THR A 108 -10.80 2.83 8.29
N PHE A 109 -9.53 2.62 7.95
CA PHE A 109 -8.90 3.29 6.82
C PHE A 109 -9.30 2.61 5.51
N GLY A 110 -9.81 3.41 4.58
CA GLY A 110 -10.05 2.99 3.20
C GLY A 110 -8.88 3.37 2.27
N ASN A 111 -9.09 3.18 0.97
CA ASN A 111 -8.12 3.60 -0.06
C ASN A 111 -7.80 5.11 0.00
N GLU A 112 -8.75 5.90 0.49
CA GLU A 112 -8.59 7.36 0.65
C GLU A 112 -7.64 7.76 1.80
N ASN A 113 -7.26 6.82 2.65
CA ASN A 113 -6.39 7.06 3.81
C ASN A 113 -4.95 6.58 3.62
N ILE A 114 -4.64 5.91 2.50
CA ILE A 114 -3.31 5.35 2.22
C ILE A 114 -2.63 6.18 1.13
N TYR A 115 -1.40 6.61 1.44
CA TYR A 115 -0.61 7.51 0.61
C TYR A 115 0.81 6.98 0.41
N LYS A 116 1.41 7.37 -0.72
CA LYS A 116 2.82 7.16 -1.02
C LYS A 116 3.40 8.48 -1.54
N ASN A 117 4.46 8.96 -0.89
CA ASN A 117 5.07 10.27 -1.18
C ASN A 117 4.03 11.43 -1.26
N GLY A 118 3.00 11.38 -0.40
CA GLY A 118 1.94 12.40 -0.35
C GLY A 118 0.82 12.26 -1.39
N SER A 119 0.90 11.30 -2.32
CA SER A 119 -0.15 11.00 -3.29
C SER A 119 -0.95 9.76 -2.87
N ARG A 120 -2.26 9.73 -3.13
CA ARG A 120 -3.08 8.55 -2.86
C ARG A 120 -2.56 7.34 -3.63
N VAL A 121 -2.59 6.19 -3.01
CA VAL A 121 -2.26 4.92 -3.65
C VAL A 121 -3.35 3.91 -3.36
N ASN A 122 -3.64 3.04 -4.33
CA ASN A 122 -4.58 1.95 -4.08
C ASN A 122 -4.03 1.03 -2.99
N SER A 123 -4.82 0.76 -1.97
CA SER A 123 -4.44 -0.10 -0.85
C SER A 123 -4.82 -1.57 -1.06
N GLY A 124 -5.36 -1.94 -2.22
CA GLY A 124 -5.74 -3.31 -2.56
C GLY A 124 -4.59 -4.28 -2.79
N ILE A 125 -3.36 -3.90 -2.42
CA ILE A 125 -2.15 -4.71 -2.51
C ILE A 125 -1.33 -4.52 -1.24
N PHE A 126 -0.57 -5.54 -0.83
CA PHE A 126 0.41 -5.42 0.26
C PHE A 126 1.63 -4.62 -0.23
N PRO A 127 1.84 -3.38 0.24
CA PRO A 127 3.00 -2.60 -0.17
C PRO A 127 4.30 -3.27 0.25
N GLU A 128 5.36 -3.08 -0.54
CA GLU A 128 6.70 -3.51 -0.15
C GLU A 128 7.32 -2.48 0.80
N VAL A 129 7.87 -2.95 1.91
CA VAL A 129 8.41 -2.08 2.96
C VAL A 129 9.92 -1.86 2.87
N SER A 130 10.66 -2.73 2.17
CA SER A 130 12.14 -2.62 2.04
C SER A 130 12.59 -1.35 1.30
N GLY A 131 11.76 -0.83 0.40
CA GLY A 131 11.98 0.43 -0.31
C GLY A 131 11.58 1.69 0.45
N LEU A 132 11.09 1.57 1.69
CA LEU A 132 10.61 2.71 2.47
C LEU A 132 11.71 3.32 3.33
N GLU A 133 11.81 4.64 3.32
CA GLU A 133 12.62 5.43 4.23
C GLU A 133 11.92 5.57 5.59
N ARG A 134 10.61 5.73 5.59
CA ARG A 134 9.77 5.80 6.78
C ARG A 134 8.29 5.65 6.45
N VAL A 135 7.53 5.39 7.48
CA VAL A 135 6.06 5.47 7.44
C VAL A 135 5.61 6.56 8.40
N GLU A 136 4.86 7.50 7.90
CA GLU A 136 4.27 8.60 8.66
C GLU A 136 2.78 8.35 8.86
N VAL A 137 2.30 8.48 10.09
CA VAL A 137 0.87 8.35 10.40
C VAL A 137 0.38 9.63 11.04
N LEU A 138 -0.46 10.36 10.33
CA LEU A 138 -1.18 11.52 10.84
C LEU A 138 -2.51 11.03 11.41
N LYS A 139 -2.70 11.11 12.72
CA LYS A 139 -3.90 10.63 13.42
C LYS A 139 -4.92 11.75 13.59
N GLY A 140 -6.17 11.47 13.21
CA GLY A 140 -7.26 12.43 13.27
C GLY A 140 -7.53 13.10 11.94
N SER A 141 -8.18 14.27 11.94
CA SER A 141 -8.60 14.93 10.70
C SER A 141 -7.41 15.41 9.87
N ALA A 142 -7.26 14.85 8.68
CA ALA A 142 -6.31 15.30 7.65
C ALA A 142 -7.02 16.06 6.51
N ALA A 143 -8.32 16.33 6.66
CA ALA A 143 -9.17 16.82 5.59
C ALA A 143 -8.74 18.17 5.00
N ILE A 144 -8.12 19.07 5.80
CA ILE A 144 -7.59 20.33 5.30
C ILE A 144 -6.52 20.10 4.21
N LEU A 145 -5.65 19.13 4.39
CA LEU A 145 -4.54 18.87 3.47
C LEU A 145 -4.89 17.85 2.38
N TYR A 146 -5.80 16.93 2.67
CA TYR A 146 -6.05 15.75 1.84
C TYR A 146 -7.50 15.63 1.32
N GLY A 147 -8.38 16.53 1.73
CA GLY A 147 -9.78 16.58 1.30
C GLY A 147 -10.59 15.42 1.86
N ASN A 148 -11.22 14.63 0.98
CA ASN A 148 -12.09 13.52 1.37
C ASN A 148 -11.26 12.33 1.90
N VAL A 149 -11.10 12.27 3.23
CA VAL A 149 -10.41 11.20 3.97
C VAL A 149 -11.22 10.85 5.23
N ALA A 150 -11.18 9.59 5.64
CA ALA A 150 -11.81 9.18 6.89
C ALA A 150 -11.15 9.86 8.11
N PRO A 151 -11.95 10.23 9.13
CA PRO A 151 -11.44 11.03 10.27
C PRO A 151 -10.39 10.33 11.14
N GLY A 152 -10.19 9.02 10.99
CA GLY A 152 -9.20 8.25 11.76
C GLY A 152 -7.76 8.72 11.51
N GLY A 153 -7.46 9.21 10.32
CA GLY A 153 -6.14 9.69 9.93
C GLY A 153 -5.69 9.17 8.57
N ILE A 154 -4.41 9.32 8.28
CA ILE A 154 -3.78 8.79 7.05
C ILE A 154 -2.48 8.09 7.37
N VAL A 155 -2.11 7.12 6.53
CA VAL A 155 -0.81 6.46 6.49
C VAL A 155 -0.09 6.91 5.22
N ASN A 156 1.09 7.50 5.35
CA ASN A 156 1.91 7.93 4.23
C ASN A 156 3.23 7.17 4.20
N MET A 157 3.46 6.42 3.17
CA MET A 157 4.69 5.70 2.90
C MET A 157 5.66 6.62 2.17
N VAL A 158 6.82 6.86 2.74
CA VAL A 158 7.88 7.68 2.13
C VAL A 158 8.98 6.76 1.63
N THR A 159 9.24 6.78 0.33
CA THR A 159 10.26 5.95 -0.30
C THR A 159 11.67 6.49 -0.06
N LYS A 160 12.64 5.60 -0.07
CA LYS A 160 14.06 5.92 -0.02
C LYS A 160 14.45 6.74 -1.26
N LYS A 161 15.19 7.85 -1.09
CA LYS A 161 15.61 8.75 -2.16
C LYS A 161 17.07 8.50 -2.59
N PRO A 162 17.45 8.86 -3.84
CA PRO A 162 18.84 8.81 -4.29
C PRO A 162 19.80 9.62 -3.41
N LEU A 163 21.01 9.13 -3.24
CA LEU A 163 22.10 9.76 -2.48
C LEU A 163 23.34 9.92 -3.34
N PHE A 164 24.12 10.97 -3.11
CA PHE A 164 25.34 11.23 -3.87
C PHE A 164 26.53 10.36 -3.43
N ASN A 165 26.59 9.97 -2.16
CA ASN A 165 27.57 8.99 -1.70
C ASN A 165 27.17 7.60 -2.19
N PHE A 166 28.15 6.83 -2.69
CA PHE A 166 27.89 5.44 -3.07
C PHE A 166 27.69 4.57 -1.83
N GLY A 167 26.67 3.71 -1.87
CA GLY A 167 26.35 2.79 -0.80
C GLY A 167 25.24 1.83 -1.18
N GLY A 168 24.88 0.99 -0.23
CA GLY A 168 23.78 0.03 -0.43
C GLY A 168 23.78 -1.07 0.61
N ASN A 169 22.78 -1.95 0.49
CA ASN A 169 22.58 -3.12 1.32
C ASN A 169 22.04 -4.26 0.45
N ILE A 170 22.54 -5.47 0.71
CA ILE A 170 21.98 -6.72 0.19
C ILE A 170 21.64 -7.57 1.40
N ALA A 171 20.39 -8.01 1.51
CA ALA A 171 19.95 -8.84 2.61
C ALA A 171 19.18 -10.07 2.10
N LEU A 172 19.23 -11.13 2.89
CA LEU A 172 18.43 -12.34 2.68
C LEU A 172 17.71 -12.68 3.96
N ASN A 173 16.37 -12.64 3.92
CA ASN A 173 15.53 -13.16 4.99
C ASN A 173 15.12 -14.60 4.62
N TYR A 174 15.28 -15.51 5.60
CA TYR A 174 14.82 -16.88 5.51
C TYR A 174 14.07 -17.22 6.80
N GLY A 175 12.90 -17.87 6.66
CA GLY A 175 12.02 -18.12 7.79
C GLY A 175 11.16 -19.36 7.65
N SER A 176 10.27 -19.54 8.63
CA SER A 176 9.30 -20.63 8.64
C SER A 176 8.42 -20.62 7.39
N TRP A 177 7.86 -21.79 7.04
CA TRP A 177 7.01 -22.00 5.86
C TRP A 177 7.69 -21.59 4.56
N ASN A 178 8.94 -22.02 4.38
CA ASN A 178 9.73 -21.81 3.16
C ASN A 178 9.83 -20.32 2.75
N ASN A 179 9.67 -19.40 3.73
CA ASN A 179 9.81 -17.97 3.45
C ASN A 179 11.26 -17.63 3.04
N ILE A 180 11.43 -17.14 1.83
CA ILE A 180 12.69 -16.62 1.31
C ILE A 180 12.46 -15.24 0.71
N LYS A 181 13.24 -14.25 1.19
CA LYS A 181 13.13 -12.86 0.71
C LYS A 181 14.51 -12.22 0.57
N PRO A 182 15.17 -12.33 -0.58
CA PRO A 182 16.30 -11.46 -0.94
C PRO A 182 15.83 -10.04 -1.20
N THR A 183 16.64 -9.06 -0.75
CA THR A 183 16.43 -7.63 -0.99
C THR A 183 17.75 -6.98 -1.43
N ILE A 184 17.63 -5.97 -2.27
CA ILE A 184 18.75 -5.16 -2.73
C ILE A 184 18.40 -3.67 -2.64
N ASP A 185 19.34 -2.88 -2.18
CA ASP A 185 19.26 -1.42 -2.16
C ASP A 185 20.64 -0.88 -2.54
N ILE A 186 20.76 -0.23 -3.69
CA ILE A 186 22.01 0.34 -4.19
C ILE A 186 21.76 1.78 -4.63
N TYR A 187 22.65 2.68 -4.22
CA TYR A 187 22.57 4.09 -4.55
C TYR A 187 23.93 4.72 -4.75
N GLY A 188 23.98 5.85 -5.46
CA GLY A 188 25.21 6.61 -5.65
C GLY A 188 25.05 7.80 -6.58
N GLY A 189 26.05 8.68 -6.55
CA GLY A 189 26.16 9.79 -7.48
C GLY A 189 26.62 9.31 -8.86
N LEU A 190 25.95 9.75 -9.92
CA LEU A 190 26.37 9.55 -11.31
C LEU A 190 27.25 10.71 -11.78
N THR A 191 26.91 11.92 -11.37
CA THR A 191 27.64 13.16 -11.62
C THR A 191 27.59 14.03 -10.36
N LYS A 192 28.17 15.25 -10.42
CA LYS A 192 28.05 16.22 -9.32
C LYS A 192 26.61 16.65 -9.05
N ASN A 193 25.76 16.55 -10.07
CA ASN A 193 24.37 17.03 -10.01
C ASN A 193 23.34 15.91 -10.09
N SER A 194 23.72 14.66 -10.31
CA SER A 194 22.77 13.56 -10.46
C SER A 194 23.15 12.36 -9.62
N ALA A 195 22.14 11.69 -9.09
CA ALA A 195 22.25 10.49 -8.29
C ALA A 195 21.14 9.50 -8.64
N PHE A 196 21.37 8.23 -8.37
CA PHE A 196 20.42 7.15 -8.56
C PHE A 196 20.23 6.34 -7.28
N ARG A 197 19.12 5.63 -7.19
CA ARG A 197 18.88 4.55 -6.25
C ARG A 197 18.04 3.48 -6.89
N VAL A 198 18.31 2.23 -6.59
CA VAL A 198 17.53 1.07 -7.03
C VAL A 198 17.27 0.20 -5.81
N ASN A 199 16.01 -0.02 -5.52
CA ASN A 199 15.56 -1.01 -4.55
C ASN A 199 14.87 -2.16 -5.29
N GLY A 200 15.06 -3.38 -4.78
CA GLY A 200 14.37 -4.55 -5.32
C GLY A 200 14.18 -5.60 -4.25
N SER A 201 13.13 -6.38 -4.37
CA SER A 201 12.92 -7.58 -3.56
C SER A 201 12.16 -8.64 -4.32
N TYR A 202 12.41 -9.86 -3.94
CA TYR A 202 11.61 -11.02 -4.30
C TYR A 202 11.19 -11.71 -3.01
N GLU A 203 9.95 -12.13 -2.89
CA GLU A 203 9.45 -12.90 -1.75
C GLU A 203 8.71 -14.12 -2.27
N ASN A 204 9.08 -15.30 -1.77
CA ASN A 204 8.31 -16.52 -1.94
C ASN A 204 8.12 -17.16 -0.56
N LYS A 205 6.87 -17.45 -0.21
CA LYS A 205 6.53 -18.04 1.08
C LYS A 205 5.27 -18.90 0.99
N GLU A 206 5.20 -19.87 1.87
CA GLU A 206 4.00 -20.61 2.23
C GLU A 206 3.39 -20.04 3.50
N SER A 207 2.32 -20.63 3.98
CA SER A 207 1.62 -20.27 5.23
C SER A 207 1.59 -21.44 6.20
N PHE A 208 1.27 -21.18 7.46
CA PHE A 208 0.88 -22.23 8.41
C PHE A 208 -0.44 -22.94 8.01
N ARG A 209 -1.20 -22.34 7.09
CA ARG A 209 -2.38 -22.97 6.48
C ARG A 209 -1.98 -23.80 5.29
N ASP A 210 -2.62 -24.97 5.18
CA ASP A 210 -2.44 -25.86 4.05
C ASP A 210 -2.74 -25.11 2.73
N ILE A 211 -1.93 -25.33 1.68
CA ILE A 211 -2.14 -24.81 0.32
C ILE A 211 -1.83 -23.30 0.14
N VAL A 212 -1.95 -22.49 1.19
CA VAL A 212 -1.78 -21.03 1.07
C VAL A 212 -0.33 -20.67 0.81
N GLN A 213 -0.09 -20.01 -0.32
CA GLN A 213 1.23 -19.57 -0.78
C GLN A 213 1.17 -18.15 -1.35
N SER A 214 2.32 -17.49 -1.42
CA SER A 214 2.46 -16.11 -1.87
C SER A 214 3.80 -15.89 -2.55
N GLU A 215 3.78 -15.23 -3.69
CA GLU A 215 4.95 -14.79 -4.44
C GLU A 215 4.85 -13.29 -4.75
N LYS A 216 5.90 -12.52 -4.44
CA LYS A 216 5.93 -11.08 -4.63
C LYS A 216 7.22 -10.64 -5.29
N HIS A 217 7.11 -9.75 -6.29
CA HIS A 217 8.22 -9.10 -6.97
C HIS A 217 8.10 -7.60 -6.79
N TYR A 218 9.19 -6.94 -6.45
CA TYR A 218 9.24 -5.50 -6.29
C TYR A 218 10.50 -4.92 -6.93
N PHE A 219 10.33 -3.81 -7.63
CA PHE A 219 11.43 -3.06 -8.24
C PHE A 219 11.12 -1.57 -8.23
N ASN A 220 12.02 -0.79 -7.62
CA ASN A 220 11.88 0.66 -7.47
C ASN A 220 13.16 1.39 -7.86
N PRO A 221 13.32 1.79 -9.12
CA PRO A 221 14.35 2.72 -9.56
C PRO A 221 13.97 4.16 -9.25
N SER A 222 14.94 4.96 -8.89
CA SER A 222 14.77 6.39 -8.71
C SER A 222 16.01 7.18 -9.17
N PHE A 223 15.77 8.40 -9.63
CA PHE A 223 16.76 9.29 -10.16
C PHE A 223 16.54 10.70 -9.62
N LEU A 224 17.63 11.33 -9.21
CA LEU A 224 17.67 12.70 -8.70
C LEU A 224 18.57 13.54 -9.60
N TYR A 225 18.10 14.73 -9.98
CA TYR A 225 18.89 15.69 -10.72
C TYR A 225 18.75 17.10 -10.15
N ASN A 226 19.86 17.71 -9.75
CA ASN A 226 19.95 19.10 -9.36
C ASN A 226 20.11 19.95 -10.63
N ILE A 227 19.01 20.57 -11.08
CA ILE A 227 19.00 21.48 -12.24
C ILE A 227 19.84 22.72 -11.93
N SER A 228 19.77 23.19 -10.69
CA SER A 228 20.57 24.27 -10.13
C SER A 228 20.73 24.07 -8.61
N ASP A 229 21.48 24.95 -7.95
CA ASP A 229 21.61 24.95 -6.49
C ASP A 229 20.25 25.14 -5.75
N LYS A 230 19.23 25.64 -6.46
CA LYS A 230 17.90 25.92 -5.92
C LYS A 230 16.79 25.04 -6.47
N THR A 231 17.10 24.23 -7.48
CA THR A 231 16.07 23.46 -8.19
C THR A 231 16.49 22.01 -8.33
N GLN A 232 15.66 21.12 -7.80
CA GLN A 232 15.89 19.68 -7.84
C GLN A 232 14.66 18.98 -8.41
N ILE A 233 14.89 17.98 -9.24
CA ILE A 233 13.87 17.05 -9.71
C ILE A 233 14.21 15.63 -9.24
N ILE A 234 13.20 14.89 -8.77
CA ILE A 234 13.30 13.47 -8.42
C ILE A 234 12.25 12.73 -9.24
N ILE A 235 12.68 11.68 -9.91
CA ILE A 235 11.83 10.80 -10.71
C ILE A 235 11.93 9.41 -10.09
N GLU A 236 10.80 8.81 -9.79
CA GLU A 236 10.69 7.48 -9.19
C GLU A 236 9.69 6.65 -9.98
N ALA A 237 9.99 5.39 -10.17
CA ALA A 237 9.02 4.39 -10.62
C ALA A 237 9.04 3.22 -9.64
N ASP A 238 7.94 2.49 -9.57
CA ASP A 238 7.85 1.32 -8.70
C ASP A 238 6.87 0.32 -9.31
N TYR A 239 7.35 -0.88 -9.46
CA TYR A 239 6.58 -2.01 -9.96
C TYR A 239 6.45 -3.05 -8.84
N LEU A 240 5.23 -3.47 -8.59
CA LEU A 240 4.90 -4.48 -7.59
C LEU A 240 3.92 -5.49 -8.20
N LYS A 241 4.34 -6.75 -8.24
CA LYS A 241 3.48 -7.89 -8.60
C LYS A 241 3.38 -8.84 -7.42
N HIS A 242 2.15 -9.22 -7.06
CA HIS A 242 1.87 -10.11 -5.97
C HIS A 242 0.84 -11.16 -6.40
N HIS A 243 1.27 -12.41 -6.45
CA HIS A 243 0.43 -13.57 -6.73
C HIS A 243 0.31 -14.42 -5.46
N PHE A 244 -0.92 -14.76 -5.06
CA PHE A 244 -1.13 -15.52 -3.83
C PHE A 244 -2.44 -16.30 -3.83
N THR A 245 -2.55 -17.27 -2.92
CA THR A 245 -3.79 -17.97 -2.62
C THR A 245 -4.60 -17.15 -1.60
N PRO A 246 -5.77 -16.57 -1.97
CA PRO A 246 -6.64 -15.86 -1.02
C PRO A 246 -7.09 -16.79 0.10
N ASP A 247 -7.00 -16.31 1.36
CA ASP A 247 -7.37 -17.08 2.54
C ASP A 247 -8.48 -16.36 3.33
N PHE A 248 -9.67 -16.93 3.35
CA PHE A 248 -10.82 -16.42 4.10
C PHE A 248 -10.90 -16.96 5.53
N GLY A 249 -9.89 -17.69 5.98
CA GLY A 249 -9.84 -18.31 7.30
C GLY A 249 -10.74 -19.53 7.44
N LEU A 250 -11.20 -19.80 8.66
CA LEU A 250 -12.05 -20.97 8.97
C LEU A 250 -13.55 -20.64 8.96
N GLY A 251 -13.90 -19.37 8.87
CA GLY A 251 -15.29 -18.90 8.99
C GLY A 251 -15.88 -19.01 10.41
N GLY A 252 -16.83 -18.15 10.72
CA GLY A 252 -17.58 -18.20 11.98
C GLY A 252 -18.71 -19.24 11.93
N LEU A 253 -19.07 -19.77 13.09
CA LEU A 253 -20.24 -20.64 13.28
C LEU A 253 -21.45 -19.75 13.56
N VAL A 254 -22.39 -19.69 12.62
CA VAL A 254 -23.65 -18.91 12.75
C VAL A 254 -24.69 -19.79 13.43
N LEU A 255 -25.11 -19.41 14.62
CA LEU A 255 -26.09 -20.12 15.43
C LEU A 255 -27.52 -19.75 15.03
N ASN A 256 -27.72 -18.50 14.61
CA ASN A 256 -29.00 -17.99 14.17
C ASN A 256 -28.81 -16.99 13.02
N THR A 257 -29.36 -17.31 11.87
CA THR A 257 -29.23 -16.47 10.66
C THR A 257 -30.05 -15.18 10.74
N THR A 258 -31.14 -15.19 11.52
CA THR A 258 -32.02 -14.01 11.66
C THR A 258 -31.38 -12.95 12.57
N THR A 259 -30.78 -13.38 13.68
CA THR A 259 -30.17 -12.47 14.65
C THR A 259 -28.69 -12.25 14.35
N SER A 260 -28.12 -12.97 13.37
CA SER A 260 -26.67 -12.99 13.08
C SER A 260 -25.80 -13.41 14.28
N GLU A 261 -26.38 -14.12 15.23
CA GLU A 261 -25.64 -14.68 16.35
C GLU A 261 -24.62 -15.69 15.87
N SER A 262 -23.34 -15.49 16.23
CA SER A 262 -22.23 -16.32 15.78
C SER A 262 -21.16 -16.47 16.85
N LYS A 263 -20.38 -17.55 16.74
CA LYS A 263 -19.23 -17.82 17.61
C LYS A 263 -17.99 -18.18 16.77
N LEU A 264 -16.83 -18.14 17.40
CA LEU A 264 -15.58 -18.61 16.78
C LEU A 264 -15.68 -20.08 16.41
N ASN A 265 -15.12 -20.43 15.25
CA ASN A 265 -14.97 -21.81 14.84
C ASN A 265 -13.72 -22.40 15.53
N THR A 266 -13.95 -23.17 16.58
CA THR A 266 -12.93 -23.92 17.32
C THR A 266 -12.97 -25.41 17.01
N LEU A 267 -13.82 -25.82 16.06
CA LEU A 267 -14.01 -27.23 15.70
C LEU A 267 -12.99 -27.70 14.65
N LEU A 268 -12.35 -26.77 13.95
CA LEU A 268 -11.34 -27.06 12.94
C LEU A 268 -9.93 -26.66 13.42
N GLY A 269 -8.93 -27.42 12.97
CA GLY A 269 -7.53 -27.05 13.13
C GLY A 269 -7.23 -25.74 12.41
N ILE A 270 -6.41 -24.87 13.00
CA ILE A 270 -6.06 -23.54 12.44
C ILE A 270 -5.34 -23.62 11.09
N ASN A 271 -4.74 -24.76 10.77
CA ASN A 271 -4.04 -25.02 9.52
C ASN A 271 -4.96 -25.39 8.34
N LYS A 272 -6.24 -25.66 8.58
CA LYS A 272 -7.16 -26.10 7.52
C LYS A 272 -7.45 -24.99 6.52
N PHE A 273 -7.41 -25.36 5.24
CA PHE A 273 -7.81 -24.53 4.11
C PHE A 273 -9.10 -25.07 3.50
N LEU A 274 -10.08 -24.22 3.29
CA LEU A 274 -11.43 -24.61 2.87
C LEU A 274 -11.82 -24.07 1.49
N GLY A 275 -10.97 -23.24 0.90
CA GLY A 275 -11.17 -22.67 -0.43
C GLY A 275 -10.97 -23.69 -1.55
N ALA A 276 -11.05 -23.23 -2.79
CA ALA A 276 -10.66 -24.05 -3.94
C ALA A 276 -9.12 -24.13 -4.03
N THR A 277 -8.58 -25.33 -4.24
CA THR A 277 -7.12 -25.56 -4.24
C THR A 277 -6.39 -24.82 -5.35
N TRP A 278 -7.10 -24.45 -6.40
CA TRP A 278 -6.62 -23.70 -7.57
C TRP A 278 -6.90 -22.19 -7.50
N GLN A 279 -7.57 -21.70 -6.45
CA GLN A 279 -7.92 -20.29 -6.36
C GLN A 279 -6.68 -19.40 -6.28
N TYR A 280 -6.80 -18.21 -6.87
CA TYR A 280 -5.71 -17.23 -6.89
C TYR A 280 -6.20 -15.79 -6.84
N GLN A 281 -5.29 -14.92 -6.43
CA GLN A 281 -5.36 -13.50 -6.69
C GLN A 281 -4.00 -13.02 -7.19
N THR A 282 -4.03 -12.28 -8.29
CA THR A 282 -2.85 -11.56 -8.79
C THR A 282 -3.13 -10.08 -8.74
N ASN A 283 -2.25 -9.35 -8.08
CA ASN A 283 -2.25 -7.89 -8.08
C ASN A 283 -0.99 -7.41 -8.79
N GLU A 284 -1.14 -6.47 -9.71
CA GLU A 284 -0.02 -5.77 -10.34
C GLU A 284 -0.21 -4.27 -10.18
N MET A 285 0.85 -3.57 -9.83
CA MET A 285 0.82 -2.12 -9.66
C MET A 285 2.11 -1.49 -10.17
N LEU A 286 1.95 -0.54 -11.07
CA LEU A 286 3.00 0.38 -11.49
C LEU A 286 2.66 1.76 -10.94
N THR A 287 3.60 2.39 -10.22
CA THR A 287 3.49 3.80 -9.86
C THR A 287 4.66 4.59 -10.41
N SER A 288 4.44 5.86 -10.70
CA SER A 288 5.48 6.81 -11.07
C SER A 288 5.25 8.12 -10.34
N THR A 289 6.32 8.71 -9.80
CA THR A 289 6.28 9.99 -9.10
C THR A 289 7.34 10.92 -9.68
N ILE A 290 6.96 12.14 -9.99
CA ILE A 290 7.89 13.22 -10.34
C ILE A 290 7.72 14.30 -9.29
N THR A 291 8.79 14.61 -8.57
CA THR A 291 8.82 15.65 -7.56
C THR A 291 9.76 16.75 -8.03
N LEU A 292 9.28 17.98 -8.11
CA LEU A 292 10.07 19.17 -8.34
C LEU A 292 10.10 20.00 -7.06
N ASN A 293 11.29 20.29 -6.56
CA ASN A 293 11.53 21.18 -5.44
C ASN A 293 12.28 22.42 -5.94
N HIS A 294 11.79 23.61 -5.60
CA HIS A 294 12.41 24.88 -5.97
C HIS A 294 12.46 25.83 -4.79
N GLU A 295 13.67 26.25 -4.40
CA GLU A 295 13.91 27.31 -3.42
C GLU A 295 13.86 28.68 -4.12
N ILE A 296 12.77 29.41 -3.95
CA ILE A 296 12.62 30.77 -4.49
C ILE A 296 13.64 31.71 -3.81
N ASN A 297 13.68 31.64 -2.46
CA ASN A 297 14.64 32.29 -1.60
C ASN A 297 14.67 31.59 -0.23
N SER A 298 15.46 32.11 0.72
CA SER A 298 15.61 31.49 2.07
C SER A 298 14.30 31.33 2.85
N ASN A 299 13.26 32.06 2.50
CA ASN A 299 11.98 32.09 3.22
C ASN A 299 10.84 31.41 2.42
N TRP A 300 11.01 31.19 1.13
CA TRP A 300 9.97 30.69 0.25
C TRP A 300 10.46 29.55 -0.60
N ASN A 301 9.73 28.46 -0.61
CA ASN A 301 9.96 27.33 -1.49
C ASN A 301 8.66 26.82 -2.12
N PHE A 302 8.82 26.22 -3.27
CA PHE A 302 7.76 25.64 -4.06
C PHE A 302 8.04 24.17 -4.29
N ASN A 303 7.01 23.35 -4.10
CA ASN A 303 7.05 21.90 -4.36
C ASN A 303 5.90 21.52 -5.27
N THR A 304 6.20 20.67 -6.26
CA THR A 304 5.19 20.08 -7.14
C THR A 304 5.39 18.57 -7.17
N VAL A 305 4.31 17.84 -7.06
CA VAL A 305 4.30 16.38 -7.17
C VAL A 305 3.30 15.95 -8.23
N ALA A 306 3.77 15.28 -9.27
CA ALA A 306 2.94 14.57 -10.23
C ALA A 306 3.05 13.06 -9.94
N PHE A 307 1.92 12.39 -9.89
CA PHE A 307 1.85 10.97 -9.57
C PHE A 307 0.94 10.25 -10.56
N PHE A 308 1.36 9.07 -10.97
CA PHE A 308 0.57 8.16 -11.81
C PHE A 308 0.58 6.76 -11.21
N GLN A 309 -0.53 6.05 -11.31
CA GLN A 309 -0.68 4.65 -10.93
C GLN A 309 -1.51 3.90 -11.98
N ASP A 310 -1.02 2.71 -12.33
CA ASP A 310 -1.78 1.66 -13.03
C ASP A 310 -1.85 0.44 -12.10
N TYR A 311 -3.06 -0.04 -11.83
CA TYR A 311 -3.30 -1.15 -10.91
C TYR A 311 -4.29 -2.14 -11.53
N THR A 312 -3.91 -3.42 -11.48
CA THR A 312 -4.75 -4.54 -11.91
C THR A 312 -4.87 -5.55 -10.78
N ARG A 313 -6.08 -6.05 -10.55
CA ARG A 313 -6.38 -7.16 -9.67
C ARG A 313 -7.19 -8.20 -10.43
N ASP A 314 -6.63 -9.39 -10.60
CA ASP A 314 -7.34 -10.58 -11.12
C ASP A 314 -7.57 -11.55 -9.96
N PHE A 315 -8.84 -11.79 -9.64
CA PHE A 315 -9.26 -12.70 -8.58
C PHE A 315 -10.15 -13.79 -9.17
N TYR A 316 -9.85 -15.05 -8.83
CA TYR A 316 -10.74 -16.16 -9.07
C TYR A 316 -10.67 -17.14 -7.89
N GLY A 317 -11.77 -17.34 -7.20
CA GLY A 317 -11.78 -18.21 -6.03
C GLY A 317 -13.11 -18.23 -5.29
N THR A 318 -13.07 -18.87 -4.14
CA THR A 318 -14.19 -18.94 -3.22
C THR A 318 -14.38 -17.62 -2.49
N GLU A 319 -15.59 -17.39 -2.03
CA GLU A 319 -15.97 -16.23 -1.25
C GLU A 319 -16.01 -16.56 0.26
N ARG A 320 -16.45 -15.58 1.04
CA ARG A 320 -16.50 -15.63 2.49
C ARG A 320 -17.06 -16.95 3.04
N ILE A 321 -16.34 -17.58 3.97
CA ILE A 321 -16.76 -18.79 4.68
C ILE A 321 -17.71 -18.40 5.82
N GLN A 322 -18.88 -19.06 5.85
CA GLN A 322 -19.89 -18.85 6.88
C GLN A 322 -20.67 -20.15 7.11
N TRP A 323 -20.46 -20.75 8.28
CA TRP A 323 -21.09 -22.00 8.68
C TRP A 323 -22.43 -21.76 9.34
N ASN A 324 -23.51 -22.21 8.71
CA ASN A 324 -24.87 -22.03 9.22
C ASN A 324 -25.34 -23.31 9.90
N LEU A 325 -25.79 -23.19 11.15
CA LEU A 325 -26.35 -24.30 11.93
C LEU A 325 -27.64 -24.82 11.26
N GLN A 326 -27.73 -26.12 11.09
CA GLN A 326 -28.89 -26.83 10.56
C GLN A 326 -29.74 -27.45 11.67
N THR A 327 -30.97 -27.82 11.35
CA THR A 327 -31.88 -28.45 12.30
C THR A 327 -31.42 -29.80 12.84
N ASN A 328 -30.55 -30.49 12.10
CA ASN A 328 -29.94 -31.75 12.53
C ASN A 328 -28.69 -31.53 13.43
N GLY A 329 -28.33 -30.31 13.75
CA GLY A 329 -27.18 -29.97 14.59
C GLY A 329 -25.85 -29.85 13.85
N ASP A 330 -25.79 -30.12 12.55
CA ASP A 330 -24.58 -29.93 11.74
C ASP A 330 -24.45 -28.47 11.26
N TYR A 331 -23.24 -28.11 10.80
CA TYR A 331 -22.97 -26.80 10.22
C TYR A 331 -22.69 -26.96 8.73
N VAL A 332 -23.34 -26.12 7.94
CA VAL A 332 -23.24 -26.11 6.48
C VAL A 332 -22.73 -24.77 5.99
N TRP A 333 -21.75 -24.82 5.12
CA TRP A 333 -21.30 -23.67 4.33
C TRP A 333 -21.69 -23.86 2.87
N LYS A 334 -22.42 -22.90 2.33
CA LYS A 334 -22.70 -22.80 0.90
C LYS A 334 -21.52 -22.14 0.22
N ARG A 335 -20.59 -22.95 -0.33
CA ARG A 335 -19.38 -22.46 -0.98
C ARG A 335 -19.72 -21.79 -2.31
N THR A 336 -19.42 -20.52 -2.42
CA THR A 336 -19.65 -19.72 -3.63
C THR A 336 -18.34 -19.42 -4.33
N LEU A 337 -18.39 -19.27 -5.67
CA LEU A 337 -17.27 -18.83 -6.50
C LEU A 337 -17.50 -17.46 -7.06
N ASN A 338 -16.44 -16.65 -7.06
CA ASN A 338 -16.43 -15.38 -7.74
C ASN A 338 -15.17 -15.26 -8.62
N LYS A 339 -15.34 -14.63 -9.79
CA LYS A 339 -14.26 -14.15 -10.64
C LYS A 339 -14.47 -12.68 -10.88
N GLN A 340 -13.40 -11.89 -10.70
CA GLN A 340 -13.43 -10.46 -10.87
C GLN A 340 -12.07 -9.96 -11.37
N LEU A 341 -12.11 -9.15 -12.42
CA LEU A 341 -10.98 -8.35 -12.85
C LEU A 341 -11.27 -6.88 -12.50
N GLN A 342 -10.31 -6.22 -11.87
CA GLN A 342 -10.35 -4.78 -11.61
C GLN A 342 -9.13 -4.12 -12.24
N GLU A 343 -9.36 -3.02 -12.95
CA GLU A 343 -8.31 -2.18 -13.51
C GLU A 343 -8.52 -0.75 -13.02
N GLN A 344 -7.46 -0.11 -12.56
CA GLN A 344 -7.55 1.26 -12.06
C GLN A 344 -6.39 2.09 -12.59
N LYS A 345 -6.72 3.22 -13.19
CA LYS A 345 -5.76 4.25 -13.59
C LYS A 345 -5.99 5.49 -12.75
N TYR A 346 -4.95 5.94 -12.08
CA TYR A 346 -5.00 7.11 -11.23
C TYR A 346 -3.89 8.07 -11.59
N GLY A 347 -4.22 9.36 -11.69
CA GLY A 347 -3.25 10.43 -11.87
C GLY A 347 -3.54 11.57 -10.92
N SER A 348 -2.51 12.19 -10.34
CA SER A 348 -2.65 13.37 -9.51
C SER A 348 -1.55 14.39 -9.74
N LEU A 349 -1.88 15.65 -9.49
CA LEU A 349 -0.96 16.77 -9.53
C LEU A 349 -1.19 17.63 -8.29
N GLN A 350 -0.11 17.98 -7.59
CA GLN A 350 -0.12 18.79 -6.38
C GLN A 350 0.87 19.94 -6.51
N PHE A 351 0.49 21.10 -6.01
CA PHE A 351 1.32 22.31 -5.92
C PHE A 351 1.29 22.79 -4.48
N ASN A 352 2.46 23.05 -3.90
CA ASN A 352 2.61 23.56 -2.54
C ASN A 352 3.59 24.72 -2.54
N LEU A 353 3.17 25.88 -2.05
CA LEU A 353 4.01 27.02 -1.78
C LEU A 353 4.12 27.17 -0.26
N ASN A 354 5.34 27.05 0.25
CA ASN A 354 5.65 27.27 1.66
C ASN A 354 6.39 28.58 1.84
N GLY A 355 5.98 29.36 2.83
CA GLY A 355 6.57 30.65 3.11
C GLY A 355 6.70 30.96 4.60
N GLN A 356 7.75 31.70 4.96
CA GLN A 356 7.94 32.21 6.31
C GLN A 356 8.08 33.73 6.24
N PHE A 357 7.30 34.43 7.03
CA PHE A 357 7.32 35.90 7.06
C PHE A 357 6.85 36.44 8.42
N LYS A 358 6.97 37.75 8.61
CA LYS A 358 6.52 38.44 9.83
C LYS A 358 5.50 39.51 9.51
N THR A 359 4.49 39.63 10.36
CA THR A 359 3.53 40.73 10.36
C THR A 359 3.56 41.37 11.74
N GLY A 360 4.28 42.50 11.87
CA GLY A 360 4.55 43.10 13.15
C GLY A 360 5.35 42.18 14.08
N LYS A 361 4.75 41.78 15.20
CA LYS A 361 5.35 40.83 16.16
C LYS A 361 5.02 39.36 15.88
N LEU A 362 4.14 39.08 14.93
CA LEU A 362 3.69 37.72 14.62
C LEU A 362 4.64 37.07 13.60
N ASN A 363 5.02 35.83 13.85
CA ASN A 363 5.75 35.01 12.88
C ASN A 363 4.78 34.01 12.23
N HIS A 364 4.83 33.93 10.92
CA HIS A 364 3.98 33.07 10.09
C HIS A 364 4.79 31.97 9.41
N LYS A 365 4.26 30.74 9.43
CA LYS A 365 4.69 29.65 8.56
C LYS A 365 3.48 29.23 7.72
N LEU A 366 3.41 29.77 6.51
CA LEU A 366 2.28 29.66 5.60
C LEU A 366 2.50 28.52 4.61
N LEU A 367 1.48 27.70 4.41
CA LEU A 367 1.34 26.76 3.29
C LEU A 367 0.12 27.19 2.47
N VAL A 368 0.30 27.37 1.16
CA VAL A 368 -0.80 27.49 0.19
C VAL A 368 -0.62 26.41 -0.84
N GLY A 369 -1.68 25.68 -1.16
CA GLY A 369 -1.59 24.59 -2.10
C GLY A 369 -2.86 24.34 -2.90
N ALA A 370 -2.68 23.61 -3.98
CA ALA A 370 -3.75 23.09 -4.82
C ALA A 370 -3.45 21.65 -5.20
N ASP A 371 -4.48 20.84 -5.32
CA ASP A 371 -4.39 19.47 -5.83
C ASP A 371 -5.53 19.16 -6.79
N ALA A 372 -5.24 18.30 -7.74
CA ALA A 372 -6.24 17.70 -8.63
C ALA A 372 -5.90 16.23 -8.85
N ASP A 373 -6.91 15.39 -8.89
CA ASP A 373 -6.73 13.98 -9.23
C ASP A 373 -7.88 13.44 -10.09
N TYR A 374 -7.55 12.40 -10.84
CA TYR A 374 -8.48 11.61 -11.63
C TYR A 374 -8.24 10.13 -11.39
N LEU A 375 -9.31 9.40 -11.06
CA LEU A 375 -9.33 7.95 -10.96
C LEU A 375 -10.34 7.39 -11.95
N GLN A 376 -9.93 6.43 -12.77
CA GLN A 376 -10.83 5.54 -13.49
C GLN A 376 -10.70 4.15 -12.86
N ALA A 377 -11.82 3.64 -12.33
CA ALA A 377 -11.91 2.30 -11.77
C ALA A 377 -12.88 1.47 -12.61
N ASP A 378 -12.34 0.45 -13.24
CA ASP A 378 -13.06 -0.49 -14.07
C ASP A 378 -13.16 -1.83 -13.35
N THR A 379 -14.37 -2.37 -13.21
CA THR A 379 -14.63 -3.67 -12.61
C THR A 379 -15.40 -4.52 -13.61
N TYR A 380 -14.78 -5.63 -13.98
CA TYR A 380 -15.39 -6.61 -14.90
C TYR A 380 -16.04 -7.72 -14.09
N ALA A 381 -17.34 -7.94 -14.33
CA ALA A 381 -18.09 -9.07 -13.81
C ALA A 381 -18.00 -10.26 -14.78
N TYR A 382 -18.12 -11.46 -14.24
CA TYR A 382 -17.99 -12.69 -15.01
C TYR A 382 -19.19 -13.61 -14.81
N GLN A 383 -19.41 -14.48 -15.79
CA GLN A 383 -20.22 -15.67 -15.69
C GLN A 383 -19.32 -16.90 -15.66
N LEU A 384 -19.74 -17.92 -14.92
CA LEU A 384 -19.04 -19.19 -14.78
C LEU A 384 -19.87 -20.29 -15.43
N GLN A 385 -19.17 -21.24 -16.08
CA GLN A 385 -19.82 -22.36 -16.76
C GLN A 385 -20.29 -23.39 -15.73
N LYS A 386 -21.54 -23.78 -15.83
CA LYS A 386 -22.12 -24.89 -15.07
C LYS A 386 -21.80 -26.22 -15.73
N GLN A 387 -22.08 -27.29 -15.02
CA GLN A 387 -21.85 -28.67 -15.51
C GLN A 387 -22.70 -29.01 -16.75
N ASP A 388 -23.87 -28.42 -16.90
CA ASP A 388 -24.74 -28.55 -18.06
C ASP A 388 -24.30 -27.73 -19.29
N GLY A 389 -23.13 -27.07 -19.20
CA GLY A 389 -22.59 -26.22 -20.24
C GLY A 389 -23.16 -24.78 -20.26
N THR A 390 -24.22 -24.48 -19.52
CA THR A 390 -24.77 -23.14 -19.42
C THR A 390 -23.92 -22.23 -18.53
N PHE A 391 -24.12 -20.91 -18.64
CA PHE A 391 -23.40 -19.93 -17.83
C PHE A 391 -24.31 -19.23 -16.82
N ALA A 392 -23.78 -18.97 -15.63
CA ALA A 392 -24.44 -18.20 -14.57
C ALA A 392 -23.48 -17.18 -13.97
N ASP A 393 -24.04 -16.11 -13.42
CA ASP A 393 -23.28 -15.01 -12.82
C ASP A 393 -22.40 -15.52 -11.68
N ALA A 394 -21.11 -15.16 -11.72
CA ALA A 394 -20.18 -15.38 -10.62
C ALA A 394 -20.59 -14.57 -9.37
N GLY A 395 -20.18 -15.02 -8.20
CA GLY A 395 -20.43 -14.35 -6.93
C GLY A 395 -21.31 -15.15 -5.98
N ASN A 396 -22.02 -14.44 -5.09
CA ASN A 396 -22.74 -15.04 -3.95
C ASN A 396 -23.81 -16.08 -4.33
N ASN A 397 -24.31 -16.06 -5.55
CA ASN A 397 -25.36 -16.98 -6.01
C ASN A 397 -24.79 -18.19 -6.80
N PHE A 398 -23.50 -18.17 -7.14
CA PHE A 398 -22.87 -19.28 -7.84
C PHE A 398 -22.31 -20.27 -6.84
N VAL A 399 -22.98 -21.40 -6.63
CA VAL A 399 -22.59 -22.44 -5.68
C VAL A 399 -21.67 -23.48 -6.34
N TYR A 400 -20.55 -23.77 -5.67
CA TYR A 400 -19.51 -24.63 -6.16
C TYR A 400 -19.27 -25.84 -5.23
N GLY A 401 -19.61 -27.02 -5.69
CA GLY A 401 -19.50 -28.26 -4.95
C GLY A 401 -18.20 -29.03 -5.17
N THR A 402 -18.11 -30.20 -4.59
CA THR A 402 -16.95 -31.11 -4.65
C THR A 402 -16.59 -31.56 -6.07
N ASN A 403 -17.57 -31.67 -6.95
CA ASN A 403 -17.40 -32.14 -8.33
C ASN A 403 -17.57 -31.00 -9.36
N GLY A 404 -17.33 -29.76 -8.97
CA GLY A 404 -17.60 -28.59 -9.83
C GLY A 404 -19.08 -28.32 -10.04
N ASN A 405 -19.95 -29.05 -9.40
CA ASN A 405 -21.40 -28.97 -9.61
C ASN A 405 -22.05 -27.89 -8.76
N THR A 406 -22.90 -27.11 -9.39
CA THR A 406 -23.63 -25.99 -8.82
C THR A 406 -24.82 -26.38 -7.95
N SER A 407 -25.33 -27.61 -8.04
CA SER A 407 -26.58 -27.99 -7.37
C SER A 407 -26.42 -28.43 -5.91
N ASN A 408 -25.25 -28.91 -5.49
CA ASN A 408 -24.99 -29.46 -4.17
C ASN A 408 -23.69 -28.93 -3.53
N GLY A 409 -23.39 -27.65 -3.66
CA GLY A 409 -22.21 -27.01 -3.09
C GLY A 409 -22.24 -26.84 -1.57
N ASN A 410 -23.05 -27.61 -0.87
CA ASN A 410 -23.06 -27.64 0.58
C ASN A 410 -21.84 -28.37 1.11
N ILE A 411 -21.01 -27.65 1.81
CA ILE A 411 -19.86 -28.17 2.52
C ILE A 411 -20.31 -28.43 3.95
N LEU A 412 -20.14 -29.68 4.42
CA LEU A 412 -20.49 -30.10 5.77
C LEU A 412 -19.27 -29.97 6.68
N LEU A 413 -19.45 -29.34 7.84
CA LEU A 413 -18.34 -29.22 8.81
C LEU A 413 -17.93 -30.60 9.35
N SER A 414 -18.87 -31.53 9.47
CA SER A 414 -18.69 -32.90 9.97
C SER A 414 -18.10 -33.88 8.95
N ASP A 415 -18.03 -33.49 7.64
CA ASP A 415 -17.58 -34.40 6.57
C ASP A 415 -16.51 -33.74 5.67
N GLU A 416 -15.24 -34.06 5.94
CA GLU A 416 -14.08 -33.59 5.19
C GLU A 416 -14.12 -33.95 3.69
N ASN A 417 -14.83 -35.00 3.28
CA ASN A 417 -14.95 -35.35 1.87
C ASN A 417 -15.69 -34.27 1.07
N THR A 418 -16.56 -33.51 1.74
CA THR A 418 -17.27 -32.38 1.12
C THR A 418 -16.39 -31.16 0.90
N TRP A 419 -15.22 -31.06 1.57
CA TRP A 419 -14.31 -29.91 1.48
C TRP A 419 -13.49 -29.90 0.20
N LYS A 420 -13.33 -31.06 -0.43
CA LYS A 420 -12.56 -31.15 -1.69
C LYS A 420 -13.11 -30.17 -2.70
N SER A 421 -12.23 -29.47 -3.40
CA SER A 421 -12.60 -28.62 -4.53
C SER A 421 -12.60 -29.44 -5.82
N GLY A 422 -13.53 -29.13 -6.72
CA GLY A 422 -13.46 -29.57 -8.10
C GLY A 422 -12.43 -28.76 -8.90
N GLU A 423 -12.47 -28.91 -10.20
CA GLU A 423 -11.63 -28.17 -11.15
C GLU A 423 -12.04 -26.70 -11.28
N MET A 424 -11.11 -25.87 -11.78
CA MET A 424 -11.39 -24.51 -12.15
C MET A 424 -12.41 -24.46 -13.30
N LEU A 425 -13.47 -23.69 -13.13
CA LEU A 425 -14.51 -23.58 -14.14
C LEU A 425 -14.15 -22.57 -15.22
N ASN A 426 -14.60 -22.82 -16.47
CA ASN A 426 -14.50 -21.84 -17.51
C ASN A 426 -15.30 -20.58 -17.13
N SER A 427 -14.80 -19.43 -17.53
CA SER A 427 -15.43 -18.15 -17.25
C SER A 427 -15.51 -17.31 -18.53
N ARG A 428 -16.53 -16.47 -18.63
CA ARG A 428 -16.62 -15.43 -19.67
C ARG A 428 -16.97 -14.10 -19.03
N GLN A 429 -16.48 -13.04 -19.62
CA GLN A 429 -16.80 -11.68 -19.18
C GLN A 429 -18.28 -11.38 -19.48
N LYS A 430 -18.94 -10.69 -18.57
CA LYS A 430 -20.35 -10.30 -18.71
C LYS A 430 -20.51 -8.80 -18.81
N ASP A 431 -20.12 -8.07 -17.77
CA ASP A 431 -20.39 -6.64 -17.64
C ASP A 431 -19.12 -5.90 -17.26
N LEU A 432 -19.00 -4.66 -17.70
CA LEU A 432 -18.00 -3.70 -17.22
C LEU A 432 -18.72 -2.58 -16.46
N ASN A 433 -18.32 -2.37 -15.21
CA ASN A 433 -18.71 -1.22 -14.42
C ASN A 433 -17.54 -0.25 -14.28
N ARG A 434 -17.67 0.94 -14.85
CA ARG A 434 -16.66 2.01 -14.83
C ARG A 434 -17.09 3.13 -13.89
N ILE A 435 -16.21 3.52 -12.97
CA ILE A 435 -16.44 4.60 -12.03
C ILE A 435 -15.35 5.65 -12.17
N PRO A 436 -15.56 6.69 -12.99
CA PRO A 436 -14.64 7.82 -13.02
C PRO A 436 -14.88 8.74 -11.83
N THR A 437 -13.79 9.11 -11.15
CA THR A 437 -13.80 10.03 -10.02
C THR A 437 -12.86 11.19 -10.31
N ARG A 438 -13.31 12.42 -10.08
CA ARG A 438 -12.51 13.65 -10.19
C ARG A 438 -12.53 14.40 -8.88
N ARG A 439 -11.36 14.86 -8.45
CA ARG A 439 -11.22 15.69 -7.26
C ARG A 439 -10.36 16.88 -7.56
N VAL A 440 -10.74 18.03 -7.01
CA VAL A 440 -9.94 19.26 -7.05
C VAL A 440 -10.01 19.89 -5.67
N GLY A 441 -8.89 20.44 -5.20
CA GLY A 441 -8.82 21.12 -3.93
C GLY A 441 -7.88 22.30 -3.96
N ILE A 442 -8.24 23.35 -3.22
CA ILE A 442 -7.39 24.50 -2.93
C ILE A 442 -7.38 24.66 -1.42
N TYR A 443 -6.22 24.84 -0.83
CA TYR A 443 -6.07 24.95 0.62
C TYR A 443 -5.02 25.96 1.03
N ALA A 444 -5.22 26.51 2.21
CA ALA A 444 -4.22 27.33 2.89
C ALA A 444 -4.18 26.96 4.37
N GLN A 445 -2.99 26.96 4.95
CA GLN A 445 -2.75 26.70 6.36
C GLN A 445 -1.63 27.62 6.85
N ASP A 446 -1.81 28.27 8.01
CA ASP A 446 -0.82 29.14 8.60
C ASP A 446 -0.60 28.78 10.08
N LEU A 447 0.64 28.52 10.43
CA LEU A 447 1.06 28.45 11.83
C LEU A 447 1.54 29.83 12.27
N ILE A 448 0.73 30.49 13.08
CA ILE A 448 0.95 31.84 13.59
C ILE A 448 1.56 31.74 14.98
N ALA A 449 2.81 32.13 15.15
CA ALA A 449 3.44 32.25 16.45
C ALA A 449 3.17 33.67 17.03
N ILE A 450 2.29 33.72 18.03
CA ILE A 450 1.96 34.93 18.75
C ILE A 450 3.05 35.24 19.76
N THR A 451 3.58 34.20 20.39
CA THR A 451 4.78 34.22 21.24
C THR A 451 5.61 32.96 20.94
N ASP A 452 6.79 32.83 21.51
CA ASP A 452 7.60 31.60 21.36
C ASP A 452 6.89 30.35 21.90
N LYS A 453 5.98 30.52 22.87
CA LYS A 453 5.25 29.42 23.53
C LYS A 453 3.82 29.25 23.05
N PHE A 454 3.18 30.30 22.53
CA PHE A 454 1.80 30.28 22.11
C PHE A 454 1.70 30.44 20.59
N LYS A 455 1.25 29.36 19.94
CA LYS A 455 1.11 29.26 18.50
C LYS A 455 -0.31 28.81 18.15
N VAL A 456 -0.85 29.30 17.05
CA VAL A 456 -2.17 28.94 16.52
C VAL A 456 -2.00 28.40 15.10
N LEU A 457 -2.50 27.20 14.83
CA LEU A 457 -2.62 26.66 13.48
C LEU A 457 -4.03 26.93 12.97
N ALA A 458 -4.16 27.67 11.89
CA ALA A 458 -5.42 27.91 11.19
C ALA A 458 -5.33 27.41 9.75
N GLY A 459 -6.41 26.84 9.22
CA GLY A 459 -6.42 26.34 7.85
C GLY A 459 -7.81 26.26 7.27
N LEU A 460 -7.88 26.39 5.96
CA LEU A 460 -9.10 26.32 5.16
C LEU A 460 -8.84 25.53 3.88
N ARG A 461 -9.82 24.71 3.47
CA ARG A 461 -9.81 24.02 2.19
C ARG A 461 -11.17 24.14 1.51
N TRP A 462 -11.15 24.40 0.22
CA TRP A 462 -12.26 24.17 -0.68
C TRP A 462 -12.00 22.90 -1.49
N SER A 463 -13.02 22.04 -1.64
CA SER A 463 -12.90 20.80 -2.38
C SER A 463 -14.09 20.57 -3.28
N TYR A 464 -13.82 20.06 -4.46
CA TYR A 464 -14.81 19.52 -5.40
C TYR A 464 -14.58 18.02 -5.57
N LEU A 465 -15.65 17.23 -5.55
CA LEU A 465 -15.64 15.78 -5.79
C LEU A 465 -16.78 15.42 -6.73
N GLU A 466 -16.47 14.72 -7.80
CA GLU A 466 -17.45 14.14 -8.73
C GLU A 466 -17.20 12.64 -8.89
N ASN A 467 -18.24 11.85 -8.65
CA ASN A 467 -18.27 10.42 -8.95
C ASN A 467 -19.38 10.14 -9.96
N LYS A 468 -19.06 9.47 -11.06
CA LYS A 468 -20.04 8.97 -12.02
C LYS A 468 -19.90 7.46 -12.09
N ASN A 469 -20.98 6.76 -11.87
CA ASN A 469 -21.08 5.33 -12.13
C ASN A 469 -21.65 5.13 -13.53
N THR A 470 -20.94 4.45 -14.40
CA THR A 470 -21.34 4.21 -15.77
C THR A 470 -21.15 2.74 -16.07
N ILE A 471 -22.21 2.03 -16.43
CA ILE A 471 -22.13 0.69 -17.03
C ILE A 471 -21.78 0.90 -18.49
N VAL A 472 -20.68 0.33 -18.94
CA VAL A 472 -20.12 0.65 -20.25
C VAL A 472 -20.51 -0.36 -21.31
N GLU A 473 -20.65 -1.64 -21.01
CA GLU A 473 -21.06 -2.65 -22.02
C GLU A 473 -21.47 -3.99 -21.37
N ASN A 474 -22.44 -4.66 -22.02
CA ASN A 474 -22.71 -6.08 -21.84
C ASN A 474 -21.92 -6.83 -22.94
N TYR A 475 -21.07 -7.80 -22.58
CA TYR A 475 -20.29 -8.65 -23.47
C TYR A 475 -21.00 -9.96 -23.77
#